data_bd55ba9ccfb70c7ef87d865cc556233f
#
_entry.id   bd55ba9ccfb70c7ef87d865cc556233f
#
_cell.length_a   1.000
_cell.length_b   1.000
_cell.length_c   1.000
_cell.angle_alpha   90.00
_cell.angle_beta   90.00
_cell.angle_gamma   90.00
#
_symmetry.space_group_name_H-M   'P 1'
#
loop_
_entity.id
_entity.type
_entity.pdbx_description
1 polymer ?
#
loop_
_entity_poly.entity_id
_entity_poly.type
_entity_poly.pdbx_seq_one_letter_code
_entity_poly.pdbx_strand_id
1 'polypeptide(L)'
;MQVLQFIDRAVGRAIGRDKKVTVPAGLRLPPLLSGGLPIIGHASEFVTGAIQLLFRAHREHGEIAGLNVFHRRMVAVFGPDAQEAVFRAPDTVLSPAEAYKIMTPVFGKGIVYDAPPDKQAEQFKMLLPALKDKRMRTYGEAVVQETEESVRAWGDSGTLDFVEFCRVLTNFTSSRCLLGREFREGMNDEFASVYHDLEMGVTPLAYLNAHLPIPSFIRRDRARVRLVEMITRITEARRREKRTGEDFLQTLMDARYSDGRNLTEDEITGLLLAGMFAGHHTSSVTTAWTMIELLRSPAMLQRAIAEVDRVFAAGRAVNHAALRELTFLENVVKETLRLHPPLFMLVRVAQQDFVFKEWLIPKGTWILISPTVSHRIPEIFPHPETFDPDRFAPPREEDKRDFAYIAFGGGRHKCLGNAFAILQIKAILALLLGQYEFELAGDPIDSDFHGLVVGPKVPCRLRYDRRAHPSVTIAGATALAKLADELGVAAHTETEPGKGVCPVAHAAPEKAAPAPAPRTEQTPQRLTVMLDKDLCQGHAVCVGEAPEIFCIGDDGKVALRSPELTAELTAEQLPLVRTAAKFCPTRAIRLSDAT
;
A
#
# COMPACT_ATOMS: atom_id res chain seq x y z
N MET A 1 20.27 38.57 -18.12
CA MET A 1 20.45 37.39 -17.26
C MET A 1 21.01 37.78 -15.88
N GLN A 2 22.12 38.51 -15.77
CA GLN A 2 22.71 38.92 -14.48
C GLN A 2 21.81 39.78 -13.59
N VAL A 3 21.05 40.75 -14.16
CA VAL A 3 20.09 41.60 -13.41
C VAL A 3 18.95 40.79 -12.81
N LEU A 4 18.40 39.82 -13.56
CA LEU A 4 17.35 38.93 -13.06
C LEU A 4 17.83 38.03 -11.93
N GLN A 5 19.07 37.53 -12.01
CA GLN A 5 19.69 36.76 -10.92
C GLN A 5 19.96 37.63 -9.68
N PHE A 6 20.29 38.89 -9.87
CA PHE A 6 20.47 39.83 -8.76
C PHE A 6 19.13 40.10 -8.05
N ILE A 7 18.06 40.35 -8.83
CA ILE A 7 16.71 40.56 -8.30
C ILE A 7 16.24 39.30 -7.56
N ASP A 8 16.42 38.11 -8.14
CA ASP A 8 16.04 36.84 -7.51
C ASP A 8 16.73 36.64 -6.16
N ARG A 9 18.06 36.90 -6.09
CA ARG A 9 18.81 36.83 -4.83
C ARG A 9 18.35 37.87 -3.81
N ALA A 10 18.04 39.10 -4.24
CA ALA A 10 17.60 40.16 -3.35
C ALA A 10 16.22 39.82 -2.76
N VAL A 11 15.28 39.40 -3.60
CA VAL A 11 13.95 38.95 -3.18
C VAL A 11 14.06 37.68 -2.35
N GLY A 12 14.86 36.69 -2.76
CA GLY A 12 15.09 35.45 -2.00
C GLY A 12 15.58 35.70 -0.58
N ARG A 13 16.42 36.71 -0.37
CA ARG A 13 16.82 37.16 0.97
C ARG A 13 15.70 37.83 1.74
N ALA A 14 14.92 38.70 1.08
CA ALA A 14 13.82 39.42 1.71
C ALA A 14 12.68 38.48 2.19
N ILE A 15 12.39 37.40 1.44
CA ILE A 15 11.41 36.39 1.82
C ILE A 15 11.98 35.25 2.68
N GLY A 16 13.28 35.33 3.04
CA GLY A 16 13.95 34.34 3.89
C GLY A 16 14.37 33.03 3.19
N ARG A 17 14.18 32.91 1.87
CA ARG A 17 14.62 31.76 1.07
C ARG A 17 16.15 31.59 1.09
N ASP A 18 16.87 32.70 0.93
CA ASP A 18 18.33 32.73 0.82
C ASP A 18 19.00 33.22 2.12
N LYS A 19 18.51 32.74 3.28
CA LYS A 19 19.23 32.97 4.54
C LYS A 19 20.68 32.49 4.38
N LYS A 20 21.65 33.31 4.84
CA LYS A 20 23.06 32.90 4.85
C LYS A 20 23.17 31.59 5.64
N VAL A 21 23.49 30.52 4.94
CA VAL A 21 23.83 29.24 5.55
C VAL A 21 25.34 29.23 5.71
N THR A 22 25.82 29.07 6.95
CA THR A 22 27.22 28.80 7.19
C THR A 22 27.53 27.37 6.84
N VAL A 23 28.31 27.14 5.79
CA VAL A 23 28.72 25.80 5.36
C VAL A 23 30.04 25.46 6.01
N PRO A 24 30.11 24.40 6.84
CA PRO A 24 31.36 23.92 7.43
C PRO A 24 32.39 23.54 6.36
N ALA A 25 33.68 23.61 6.72
CA ALA A 25 34.75 23.18 5.82
C ALA A 25 34.58 21.71 5.40
N GLY A 26 34.77 21.42 4.13
CA GLY A 26 34.58 20.09 3.54
C GLY A 26 33.16 19.75 3.14
N LEU A 27 32.15 20.55 3.53
CA LEU A 27 30.78 20.38 3.10
C LEU A 27 30.41 21.39 2.00
N ARG A 28 29.35 21.06 1.26
CA ARG A 28 28.76 21.92 0.23
C ARG A 28 27.24 21.79 0.22
N LEU A 29 26.55 22.80 -0.30
CA LEU A 29 25.11 22.71 -0.49
C LEU A 29 24.81 21.86 -1.73
N PRO A 30 23.67 21.10 -1.75
CA PRO A 30 23.22 20.40 -2.94
C PRO A 30 23.16 21.32 -4.16
N PRO A 31 23.60 20.84 -5.34
CA PRO A 31 23.62 21.63 -6.57
C PRO A 31 22.19 22.02 -6.94
N LEU A 32 22.00 23.29 -7.33
CA LEU A 32 20.69 23.81 -7.68
C LEU A 32 20.35 23.42 -9.11
N LEU A 33 19.15 22.86 -9.30
CA LEU A 33 18.60 22.53 -10.61
C LEU A 33 18.54 23.77 -11.50
N SER A 34 18.85 23.60 -12.78
CA SER A 34 18.80 24.66 -13.79
C SER A 34 17.35 25.09 -14.12
N GLY A 35 17.18 26.26 -14.76
CA GLY A 35 15.90 26.70 -15.32
C GLY A 35 14.91 27.33 -14.31
N GLY A 36 15.27 27.49 -13.03
CA GLY A 36 14.43 28.19 -12.07
C GLY A 36 14.17 29.65 -12.46
N LEU A 37 12.91 30.05 -12.46
CA LEU A 37 12.50 31.43 -12.75
C LEU A 37 12.81 32.37 -11.56
N PRO A 38 13.08 33.65 -11.81
CA PRO A 38 13.24 34.63 -10.74
C PRO A 38 12.01 34.62 -9.79
N ILE A 39 12.26 34.76 -8.50
CA ILE A 39 11.24 34.85 -7.42
C ILE A 39 10.52 33.51 -7.18
N ILE A 40 9.91 32.92 -8.19
CA ILE A 40 9.11 31.71 -8.05
C ILE A 40 9.92 30.42 -8.13
N GLY A 41 11.17 30.49 -8.62
CA GLY A 41 12.01 29.30 -8.79
C GLY A 41 11.37 28.30 -9.76
N HIS A 42 11.25 27.06 -9.34
CA HIS A 42 10.65 25.96 -10.09
C HIS A 42 9.13 25.75 -9.78
N ALA A 43 8.47 26.75 -9.17
CA ALA A 43 7.10 26.56 -8.68
C ALA A 43 6.09 26.23 -9.80
N SER A 44 6.21 26.86 -10.98
CA SER A 44 5.33 26.55 -12.10
C SER A 44 5.51 25.11 -12.58
N GLU A 45 6.74 24.67 -12.76
CA GLU A 45 7.03 23.28 -13.16
C GLU A 45 6.62 22.27 -12.08
N PHE A 46 6.81 22.62 -10.80
CA PHE A 46 6.40 21.77 -9.68
C PHE A 46 4.88 21.57 -9.63
N VAL A 47 4.10 22.59 -10.00
CA VAL A 47 2.62 22.49 -10.04
C VAL A 47 2.13 21.77 -11.28
N THR A 48 2.74 22.01 -12.45
CA THR A 48 2.25 21.47 -13.73
C THR A 48 2.86 20.13 -14.13
N GLY A 49 4.03 19.77 -13.55
CA GLY A 49 4.77 18.58 -13.94
C GLY A 49 5.84 18.18 -12.91
N ALA A 50 5.44 17.99 -11.66
CA ALA A 50 6.39 17.65 -10.57
C ALA A 50 7.26 16.43 -10.89
N ILE A 51 6.70 15.41 -11.53
CA ILE A 51 7.43 14.18 -11.88
C ILE A 51 8.51 14.46 -12.92
N GLN A 52 8.18 15.22 -13.99
CA GLN A 52 9.13 15.60 -15.03
C GLN A 52 10.27 16.46 -14.45
N LEU A 53 9.93 17.36 -13.52
CA LEU A 53 10.90 18.16 -12.79
C LEU A 53 11.87 17.28 -11.98
N LEU A 54 11.35 16.26 -11.26
CA LEU A 54 12.17 15.34 -10.48
C LEU A 54 13.03 14.42 -11.35
N PHE A 55 12.53 13.95 -12.50
CA PHE A 55 13.35 13.23 -13.48
C PHE A 55 14.48 14.12 -14.03
N ARG A 56 14.20 15.39 -14.32
CA ARG A 56 15.23 16.34 -14.76
C ARG A 56 16.26 16.57 -13.66
N ALA A 57 15.82 16.72 -12.41
CA ALA A 57 16.72 16.87 -11.25
C ALA A 57 17.68 15.69 -11.11
N HIS A 58 17.19 14.47 -11.26
CA HIS A 58 18.03 13.27 -11.24
C HIS A 58 19.01 13.22 -12.43
N ARG A 59 18.54 13.55 -13.65
CA ARG A 59 19.42 13.54 -14.84
C ARG A 59 20.54 14.59 -14.78
N GLU A 60 20.27 15.78 -14.21
CA GLU A 60 21.28 16.85 -14.13
C GLU A 60 22.27 16.63 -12.99
N HIS A 61 21.84 16.07 -11.86
CA HIS A 61 22.62 16.06 -10.62
C HIS A 61 22.77 14.69 -9.96
N GLY A 62 22.13 13.65 -10.49
CA GLY A 62 22.21 12.29 -9.95
C GLY A 62 21.45 12.17 -8.62
N GLU A 63 22.15 11.75 -7.57
CA GLU A 63 21.57 11.30 -6.31
C GLU A 63 20.90 12.40 -5.49
N ILE A 64 21.32 13.67 -5.66
CA ILE A 64 20.82 14.80 -4.86
C ILE A 64 20.77 16.09 -5.67
N ALA A 65 19.66 16.80 -5.60
CA ALA A 65 19.45 18.07 -6.31
C ALA A 65 18.70 19.09 -5.46
N GLY A 66 19.15 20.32 -5.46
CA GLY A 66 18.47 21.45 -4.84
C GLY A 66 17.39 22.04 -5.76
N LEU A 67 16.26 22.42 -5.21
CA LEU A 67 15.13 23.06 -5.88
C LEU A 67 14.70 24.31 -5.11
N ASN A 68 14.26 25.34 -5.81
CA ASN A 68 13.60 26.48 -5.20
C ASN A 68 12.13 26.50 -5.65
N VAL A 69 11.19 26.47 -4.71
CA VAL A 69 9.75 26.55 -4.99
C VAL A 69 9.18 27.69 -4.13
N PHE A 70 8.89 28.81 -4.74
CA PHE A 70 8.60 30.08 -4.06
C PHE A 70 9.69 30.43 -3.01
N HIS A 71 9.27 30.62 -1.77
CA HIS A 71 10.15 30.93 -0.63
C HIS A 71 10.80 29.68 0.02
N ARG A 72 10.48 28.46 -0.48
CA ARG A 72 10.97 27.23 0.12
C ARG A 72 12.18 26.69 -0.64
N ARG A 73 13.24 26.39 0.10
CA ARG A 73 14.33 25.55 -0.41
C ARG A 73 13.92 24.09 -0.24
N MET A 74 14.03 23.33 -1.30
CA MET A 74 13.78 21.89 -1.32
C MET A 74 15.02 21.16 -1.82
N VAL A 75 15.16 19.92 -1.42
CA VAL A 75 16.21 19.00 -1.89
C VAL A 75 15.55 17.70 -2.29
N ALA A 76 15.68 17.31 -3.54
CA ALA A 76 15.25 16.00 -4.00
C ALA A 76 16.40 14.99 -3.86
N VAL A 77 16.07 13.79 -3.39
CA VAL A 77 17.02 12.68 -3.19
C VAL A 77 16.53 11.44 -3.93
N PHE A 78 17.46 10.73 -4.54
CA PHE A 78 17.19 9.57 -5.40
C PHE A 78 18.19 8.45 -5.10
N GLY A 79 17.73 7.21 -5.31
CA GLY A 79 18.55 6.02 -5.13
C GLY A 79 18.68 5.53 -3.69
N PRO A 80 19.15 4.28 -3.52
CA PRO A 80 19.11 3.58 -2.23
C PRO A 80 19.86 4.28 -1.11
N ASP A 81 21.07 4.76 -1.37
CA ASP A 81 21.94 5.32 -0.33
C ASP A 81 21.37 6.61 0.27
N ALA A 82 20.88 7.53 -0.59
CA ALA A 82 20.24 8.76 -0.15
C ALA A 82 18.90 8.49 0.55
N GLN A 83 18.15 7.53 0.05
CA GLN A 83 16.89 7.09 0.65
C GLN A 83 17.12 6.45 2.02
N GLU A 84 18.13 5.59 2.16
CA GLU A 84 18.49 4.98 3.44
C GLU A 84 18.83 6.06 4.48
N ALA A 85 19.67 7.02 4.11
CA ALA A 85 20.06 8.11 5.00
C ALA A 85 18.84 8.91 5.50
N VAL A 86 17.87 9.19 4.60
CA VAL A 86 16.65 9.92 4.97
C VAL A 86 15.69 9.07 5.79
N PHE A 87 15.47 7.81 5.42
CA PHE A 87 14.49 6.96 6.11
C PHE A 87 14.98 6.44 7.48
N ARG A 88 16.28 6.35 7.70
CA ARG A 88 16.86 5.98 9.00
C ARG A 88 17.01 7.16 9.94
N ALA A 89 16.96 8.40 9.44
CA ALA A 89 17.06 9.58 10.28
C ALA A 89 15.90 9.64 11.29
N PRO A 90 16.17 9.98 12.57
CA PRO A 90 15.12 10.16 13.57
C PRO A 90 14.23 11.38 13.26
N ASP A 91 12.99 11.38 13.73
CA ASP A 91 12.02 12.47 13.47
C ASP A 91 12.44 13.81 14.07
N THR A 92 13.32 13.78 15.09
CA THR A 92 13.97 14.96 15.64
C THR A 92 14.97 15.60 14.68
N VAL A 93 15.42 14.87 13.67
CA VAL A 93 16.31 15.33 12.60
C VAL A 93 15.53 15.60 11.32
N LEU A 94 14.77 14.61 10.83
CA LEU A 94 13.95 14.70 9.61
C LEU A 94 12.50 14.33 9.91
N SER A 95 11.65 15.34 10.09
CA SER A 95 10.24 15.13 10.48
C SER A 95 9.30 15.01 9.28
N PRO A 96 8.43 13.99 9.25
CA PRO A 96 7.30 13.97 8.34
C PRO A 96 6.17 14.90 8.80
N ALA A 97 6.03 15.15 10.11
CA ALA A 97 4.89 15.85 10.70
C ALA A 97 4.68 17.24 10.08
N GLU A 98 5.75 18.03 9.94
CA GLU A 98 5.66 19.36 9.33
C GLU A 98 5.15 19.35 7.88
N ALA A 99 5.51 18.32 7.11
CA ALA A 99 5.09 18.17 5.73
C ALA A 99 3.62 17.76 5.60
N TYR A 100 3.12 16.97 6.55
CA TYR A 100 1.77 16.41 6.50
C TYR A 100 0.74 17.16 7.36
N LYS A 101 1.06 18.35 7.86
CA LYS A 101 0.09 19.25 8.53
C LYS A 101 -1.16 19.55 7.70
N ILE A 102 -1.08 19.40 6.39
CA ILE A 102 -2.24 19.51 5.48
C ILE A 102 -3.34 18.50 5.81
N MET A 103 -3.01 17.40 6.48
CA MET A 103 -3.96 16.35 6.88
C MET A 103 -4.61 16.61 8.25
N THR A 104 -4.15 17.62 9.01
CA THR A 104 -4.73 17.95 10.31
C THR A 104 -6.24 18.22 10.26
N PRO A 105 -6.78 18.97 9.26
CA PRO A 105 -8.24 19.18 9.17
C PRO A 105 -9.03 17.89 8.85
N VAL A 106 -8.36 16.86 8.33
CA VAL A 106 -8.99 15.58 7.97
C VAL A 106 -8.97 14.61 9.15
N PHE A 107 -7.80 14.40 9.75
CA PHE A 107 -7.63 13.40 10.81
C PHE A 107 -7.92 13.97 12.22
N GLY A 108 -7.78 15.26 12.40
CA GLY A 108 -7.91 15.92 13.68
C GLY A 108 -6.57 16.35 14.27
N LYS A 109 -6.64 17.27 15.22
CA LYS A 109 -5.48 17.81 15.92
C LYS A 109 -4.88 16.77 16.88
N GLY A 110 -3.56 16.63 16.86
CA GLY A 110 -2.84 15.68 17.70
C GLY A 110 -3.03 14.21 17.29
N ILE A 111 -3.40 13.98 16.01
CA ILE A 111 -3.61 12.64 15.45
C ILE A 111 -2.56 12.37 14.38
N VAL A 112 -1.95 11.18 14.42
CA VAL A 112 -0.96 10.70 13.45
C VAL A 112 0.14 11.75 13.22
N TYR A 113 0.17 12.40 12.07
CA TYR A 113 1.23 13.36 11.71
C TYR A 113 1.15 14.71 12.44
N ASP A 114 0.02 15.05 13.03
CA ASP A 114 -0.10 16.25 13.86
C ASP A 114 0.27 15.98 15.33
N ALA A 115 0.43 14.72 15.71
CA ALA A 115 0.82 14.34 17.06
C ALA A 115 2.33 14.58 17.30
N PRO A 116 2.73 14.95 18.55
CA PRO A 116 4.13 14.89 18.94
C PRO A 116 4.71 13.48 18.73
N PRO A 117 6.02 13.33 18.47
CA PRO A 117 6.63 12.04 18.10
C PRO A 117 6.32 10.88 19.08
N ASP A 118 6.33 11.14 20.38
CA ASP A 118 6.04 10.10 21.40
C ASP A 118 4.58 9.66 21.33
N LYS A 119 3.64 10.60 21.27
CA LYS A 119 2.22 10.32 21.11
C LYS A 119 1.91 9.62 19.78
N GLN A 120 2.56 10.05 18.69
CA GLN A 120 2.44 9.39 17.38
C GLN A 120 2.89 7.93 17.46
N ALA A 121 4.02 7.65 18.12
CA ALA A 121 4.52 6.30 18.30
C ALA A 121 3.54 5.42 19.09
N GLU A 122 2.88 5.96 20.12
CA GLU A 122 1.82 5.25 20.84
C GLU A 122 0.61 4.98 19.96
N GLN A 123 0.15 5.98 19.19
CA GLN A 123 -0.96 5.82 18.23
C GLN A 123 -0.64 4.73 17.20
N PHE A 124 0.55 4.71 16.63
CA PHE A 124 0.95 3.63 15.72
C PHE A 124 0.97 2.25 16.38
N LYS A 125 1.39 2.15 17.64
CA LYS A 125 1.29 0.89 18.39
C LYS A 125 -0.16 0.42 18.56
N MET A 126 -1.12 1.34 18.71
CA MET A 126 -2.55 1.02 18.79
C MET A 126 -3.14 0.51 17.46
N LEU A 127 -2.56 0.94 16.31
CA LEU A 127 -2.99 0.47 14.99
C LEU A 127 -2.50 -0.96 14.68
N LEU A 128 -1.33 -1.35 15.19
CA LEU A 128 -0.68 -2.63 14.89
C LEU A 128 -1.54 -3.87 15.15
N PRO A 129 -2.32 -4.00 16.23
CA PRO A 129 -3.17 -5.16 16.47
C PRO A 129 -4.16 -5.45 15.34
N ALA A 130 -4.69 -4.39 14.71
CA ALA A 130 -5.59 -4.52 13.57
C ALA A 130 -4.92 -5.03 12.29
N LEU A 131 -3.59 -4.95 12.20
CA LEU A 131 -2.80 -5.32 11.02
C LEU A 131 -1.97 -6.59 11.24
N LYS A 132 -2.23 -7.34 12.33
CA LYS A 132 -1.56 -8.63 12.62
C LYS A 132 -2.11 -9.75 11.74
N ASP A 133 -1.31 -10.78 11.52
CA ASP A 133 -1.61 -11.94 10.67
C ASP A 133 -2.97 -12.58 10.99
N LYS A 134 -3.32 -12.74 12.27
CA LYS A 134 -4.64 -13.26 12.67
C LYS A 134 -5.80 -12.46 12.04
N ARG A 135 -5.69 -11.14 11.99
CA ARG A 135 -6.69 -10.25 11.37
C ARG A 135 -6.69 -10.34 9.85
N MET A 136 -5.53 -10.57 9.25
CA MET A 136 -5.42 -10.72 7.79
C MET A 136 -6.28 -11.87 7.26
N ARG A 137 -6.45 -12.95 8.03
CA ARG A 137 -7.35 -14.07 7.64
C ARG A 137 -8.79 -13.61 7.55
N THR A 138 -9.30 -12.97 8.59
CA THR A 138 -10.68 -12.41 8.60
C THR A 138 -10.86 -11.33 7.51
N TYR A 139 -9.86 -10.49 7.30
CA TYR A 139 -9.91 -9.47 6.25
C TYR A 139 -9.91 -10.09 4.85
N GLY A 140 -9.14 -11.15 4.62
CA GLY A 140 -9.18 -11.89 3.35
C GLY A 140 -10.58 -12.39 3.02
N GLU A 141 -11.28 -12.97 3.98
CA GLU A 141 -12.66 -13.42 3.83
C GLU A 141 -13.62 -12.26 3.55
N ALA A 142 -13.46 -11.15 4.27
CA ALA A 142 -14.29 -9.96 4.06
C ALA A 142 -14.09 -9.34 2.66
N VAL A 143 -12.83 -9.26 2.18
CA VAL A 143 -12.52 -8.77 0.84
C VAL A 143 -13.12 -9.66 -0.24
N VAL A 144 -13.02 -10.97 -0.07
CA VAL A 144 -13.63 -11.95 -0.99
C VAL A 144 -15.14 -11.72 -1.07
N GLN A 145 -15.84 -11.69 0.07
CA GLN A 145 -17.28 -11.50 0.12
C GLN A 145 -17.73 -10.18 -0.52
N GLU A 146 -17.08 -9.06 -0.21
CA GLU A 146 -17.41 -7.76 -0.81
C GLU A 146 -17.16 -7.76 -2.33
N THR A 147 -16.11 -8.44 -2.79
CA THR A 147 -15.84 -8.55 -4.23
C THR A 147 -16.91 -9.38 -4.91
N GLU A 148 -17.28 -10.54 -4.35
CA GLU A 148 -18.36 -11.38 -4.86
C GLU A 148 -19.69 -10.64 -4.91
N GLU A 149 -20.04 -9.89 -3.86
CA GLU A 149 -21.23 -9.07 -3.82
C GLU A 149 -21.22 -7.98 -4.90
N SER A 150 -20.08 -7.32 -5.11
CA SER A 150 -19.93 -6.24 -6.09
C SER A 150 -20.05 -6.73 -7.54
N VAL A 151 -19.62 -7.96 -7.84
CA VAL A 151 -19.74 -8.54 -9.19
C VAL A 151 -21.03 -9.35 -9.40
N ARG A 152 -21.83 -9.55 -8.36
CA ARG A 152 -23.07 -10.34 -8.45
C ARG A 152 -24.06 -9.78 -9.48
N ALA A 153 -24.11 -8.47 -9.61
CA ALA A 153 -24.96 -7.79 -10.59
C ALA A 153 -24.40 -7.79 -12.02
N TRP A 154 -23.16 -8.30 -12.21
CA TRP A 154 -22.58 -8.39 -13.55
C TRP A 154 -23.24 -9.56 -14.31
N GLY A 155 -23.61 -9.29 -15.58
CA GLY A 155 -24.07 -10.32 -16.49
C GLY A 155 -22.91 -11.16 -17.04
N ASP A 156 -23.19 -11.88 -18.12
CA ASP A 156 -22.17 -12.69 -18.81
C ASP A 156 -21.18 -11.80 -19.58
N SER A 157 -21.60 -10.61 -19.99
CA SER A 157 -20.72 -9.64 -20.64
C SER A 157 -21.17 -8.21 -20.36
N GLY A 158 -20.24 -7.25 -20.48
CA GLY A 158 -20.56 -5.84 -20.30
C GLY A 158 -19.33 -4.93 -20.43
N THR A 159 -19.54 -3.66 -20.11
CA THR A 159 -18.50 -2.62 -20.07
C THR A 159 -18.65 -1.82 -18.79
N LEU A 160 -17.55 -1.51 -18.14
CA LEU A 160 -17.55 -0.70 -16.92
C LEU A 160 -16.37 0.28 -16.90
N ASP A 161 -16.50 1.34 -16.09
CA ASP A 161 -15.34 2.14 -15.66
C ASP A 161 -14.64 1.41 -14.52
N PHE A 162 -13.49 0.82 -14.83
CA PHE A 162 -12.78 -0.05 -13.87
C PHE A 162 -12.15 0.73 -12.71
N VAL A 163 -11.74 1.98 -12.93
CA VAL A 163 -11.21 2.83 -11.85
C VAL A 163 -12.31 3.13 -10.84
N GLU A 164 -13.50 3.50 -11.34
CA GLU A 164 -14.65 3.77 -10.48
C GLU A 164 -15.10 2.50 -9.74
N PHE A 165 -15.15 1.36 -10.41
CA PHE A 165 -15.42 0.07 -9.78
C PHE A 165 -14.42 -0.23 -8.64
N CYS A 166 -13.11 -0.09 -8.90
CA CYS A 166 -12.09 -0.29 -7.87
C CYS A 166 -12.26 0.69 -6.70
N ARG A 167 -12.61 1.95 -6.98
CA ARG A 167 -12.84 2.96 -5.96
C ARG A 167 -13.99 2.56 -5.03
N VAL A 168 -15.11 2.15 -5.58
CA VAL A 168 -16.28 1.72 -4.80
C VAL A 168 -15.96 0.44 -4.01
N LEU A 169 -15.39 -0.57 -4.68
CA LEU A 169 -15.06 -1.84 -4.05
C LEU A 169 -14.05 -1.70 -2.90
N THR A 170 -12.97 -0.93 -3.10
CA THR A 170 -11.97 -0.75 -2.04
C THR A 170 -12.50 0.09 -0.87
N ASN A 171 -13.45 0.99 -1.11
CA ASN A 171 -14.15 1.67 -0.03
C ASN A 171 -14.97 0.67 0.80
N PHE A 172 -15.71 -0.24 0.18
CA PHE A 172 -16.49 -1.25 0.87
C PHE A 172 -15.61 -2.23 1.65
N THR A 173 -14.57 -2.76 1.02
CA THR A 173 -13.65 -3.69 1.69
C THR A 173 -12.90 -3.04 2.84
N SER A 174 -12.42 -1.80 2.68
CA SER A 174 -11.74 -1.06 3.75
C SER A 174 -12.70 -0.74 4.90
N SER A 175 -13.92 -0.29 4.59
CA SER A 175 -14.93 -0.02 5.62
C SER A 175 -15.27 -1.27 6.41
N ARG A 176 -15.51 -2.39 5.74
CA ARG A 176 -15.84 -3.66 6.41
C ARG A 176 -14.70 -4.18 7.27
N CYS A 177 -13.46 -4.12 6.78
CA CYS A 177 -12.30 -4.58 7.52
C CYS A 177 -11.93 -3.66 8.69
N LEU A 178 -12.02 -2.35 8.51
CA LEU A 178 -11.53 -1.37 9.49
C LEU A 178 -12.63 -0.86 10.42
N LEU A 179 -13.83 -0.60 9.92
CA LEU A 179 -14.95 -0.07 10.72
C LEU A 179 -15.90 -1.16 11.22
N GLY A 180 -15.85 -2.33 10.59
CA GLY A 180 -16.68 -3.48 10.95
C GLY A 180 -17.94 -3.61 10.13
N ARG A 181 -18.57 -4.79 10.28
CA ARG A 181 -19.74 -5.18 9.51
C ARG A 181 -20.94 -4.27 9.74
N GLU A 182 -21.21 -3.89 10.98
CA GLU A 182 -22.31 -3.00 11.36
C GLU A 182 -22.23 -1.66 10.63
N PHE A 183 -21.01 -1.13 10.55
CA PHE A 183 -20.78 0.13 9.84
C PHE A 183 -20.99 -0.04 8.35
N ARG A 184 -20.48 -1.12 7.76
CA ARG A 184 -20.64 -1.41 6.33
C ARG A 184 -22.11 -1.63 5.94
N GLU A 185 -22.87 -2.35 6.74
CA GLU A 185 -24.31 -2.60 6.51
C GLU A 185 -25.17 -1.34 6.77
N GLY A 186 -24.75 -0.50 7.72
CA GLY A 186 -25.38 0.80 7.99
C GLY A 186 -24.85 1.95 7.13
N MET A 187 -23.90 1.65 6.24
CA MET A 187 -23.32 2.64 5.32
C MET A 187 -24.39 3.00 4.29
N ASN A 188 -25.09 4.06 4.59
CA ASN A 188 -26.03 4.70 3.71
C ASN A 188 -25.32 5.71 2.79
N ASP A 189 -26.05 6.24 1.84
CA ASP A 189 -25.58 7.30 0.93
C ASP A 189 -25.04 8.51 1.67
N GLU A 190 -25.49 8.74 2.92
CA GLU A 190 -25.00 9.82 3.77
C GLU A 190 -23.51 9.67 4.08
N PHE A 191 -23.06 8.50 4.54
CA PHE A 191 -21.65 8.31 4.87
C PHE A 191 -20.77 8.45 3.62
N ALA A 192 -21.17 7.83 2.51
CA ALA A 192 -20.42 7.91 1.26
C ALA A 192 -20.28 9.36 0.78
N SER A 193 -21.36 10.15 0.87
CA SER A 193 -21.36 11.56 0.52
C SER A 193 -20.49 12.40 1.45
N VAL A 194 -20.61 12.20 2.76
CA VAL A 194 -19.83 12.93 3.77
C VAL A 194 -18.34 12.59 3.66
N TYR A 195 -18.01 11.30 3.45
CA TYR A 195 -16.63 10.87 3.27
C TYR A 195 -16.03 11.46 1.98
N HIS A 196 -16.79 11.49 0.89
CA HIS A 196 -16.39 12.13 -0.35
C HIS A 196 -16.09 13.63 -0.16
N ASP A 197 -16.94 14.37 0.55
CA ASP A 197 -16.71 15.79 0.87
C ASP A 197 -15.42 16.00 1.68
N LEU A 198 -15.10 15.05 2.59
CA LEU A 198 -13.84 15.06 3.34
C LEU A 198 -12.64 14.91 2.39
N GLU A 199 -12.69 13.96 1.48
CA GLU A 199 -11.63 13.65 0.52
C GLU A 199 -11.37 14.80 -0.45
N MET A 200 -12.42 15.40 -0.99
CA MET A 200 -12.33 16.51 -1.94
C MET A 200 -11.70 17.78 -1.35
N GLY A 201 -11.58 17.84 -0.02
CA GLY A 201 -10.85 18.91 0.67
C GLY A 201 -9.34 18.68 0.78
N VAL A 202 -8.82 17.52 0.34
CA VAL A 202 -7.38 17.22 0.35
C VAL A 202 -6.78 17.54 -1.00
N THR A 203 -6.36 18.78 -1.18
CA THR A 203 -5.83 19.28 -2.45
C THR A 203 -4.41 19.86 -2.28
N PRO A 204 -3.60 19.95 -3.35
CA PRO A 204 -2.29 20.62 -3.29
C PRO A 204 -2.34 22.05 -2.75
N LEU A 205 -3.49 22.74 -2.89
CA LEU A 205 -3.68 24.08 -2.34
C LEU A 205 -3.55 24.14 -0.80
N ALA A 206 -3.84 23.01 -0.13
CA ALA A 206 -3.68 22.89 1.32
C ALA A 206 -2.21 23.05 1.78
N TYR A 207 -1.23 22.79 0.90
CA TYR A 207 0.18 23.08 1.20
C TYR A 207 0.49 24.58 1.34
N LEU A 208 -0.30 25.45 0.74
CA LEU A 208 -0.21 26.90 0.96
C LEU A 208 -0.84 27.28 2.29
N ASN A 209 -2.08 26.91 2.49
CA ASN A 209 -2.80 27.06 3.76
C ASN A 209 -4.01 26.12 3.78
N ALA A 210 -4.01 25.14 4.69
CA ALA A 210 -5.09 24.17 4.84
C ALA A 210 -6.40 24.75 5.41
N HIS A 211 -6.40 25.99 5.87
CA HIS A 211 -7.54 26.67 6.50
C HIS A 211 -8.10 27.83 5.67
N LEU A 212 -7.81 27.87 4.37
CA LEU A 212 -8.42 28.87 3.49
C LEU A 212 -9.95 28.74 3.49
N PRO A 213 -10.70 29.84 3.52
CA PRO A 213 -12.17 29.81 3.55
C PRO A 213 -12.75 29.58 2.15
N ILE A 214 -12.34 28.50 1.49
CA ILE A 214 -12.84 28.10 0.17
C ILE A 214 -13.92 27.01 0.32
N PRO A 215 -14.86 26.91 -0.63
CA PRO A 215 -16.00 26.00 -0.51
C PRO A 215 -15.62 24.53 -0.26
N SER A 216 -14.55 24.03 -0.89
CA SER A 216 -14.09 22.65 -0.67
C SER A 216 -13.56 22.42 0.75
N PHE A 217 -12.83 23.38 1.33
CA PHE A 217 -12.32 23.26 2.71
C PHE A 217 -13.43 23.40 3.74
N ILE A 218 -14.41 24.28 3.49
CA ILE A 218 -15.60 24.43 4.37
C ILE A 218 -16.41 23.11 4.37
N ARG A 219 -16.62 22.49 3.19
CA ARG A 219 -17.30 21.19 3.12
C ARG A 219 -16.52 20.09 3.85
N ARG A 220 -15.21 20.00 3.62
CA ARG A 220 -14.32 19.08 4.35
C ARG A 220 -14.46 19.21 5.88
N ASP A 221 -14.41 20.43 6.39
CA ASP A 221 -14.45 20.67 7.84
C ASP A 221 -15.82 20.29 8.42
N ARG A 222 -16.93 20.58 7.71
CA ARG A 222 -18.27 20.11 8.08
C ARG A 222 -18.38 18.58 8.02
N ALA A 223 -17.83 17.99 6.98
CA ALA A 223 -17.79 16.53 6.82
C ALA A 223 -17.04 15.86 7.98
N ARG A 224 -15.92 16.43 8.41
CA ARG A 224 -15.15 15.92 9.57
C ARG A 224 -16.00 15.90 10.85
N VAL A 225 -16.72 16.99 11.13
CA VAL A 225 -17.63 17.08 12.29
C VAL A 225 -18.72 16.00 12.20
N ARG A 226 -19.34 15.86 11.01
CA ARG A 226 -20.40 14.86 10.80
C ARG A 226 -19.92 13.43 10.99
N LEU A 227 -18.71 13.11 10.52
CA LEU A 227 -18.12 11.80 10.72
C LEU A 227 -17.83 11.49 12.20
N VAL A 228 -17.37 12.47 12.98
CA VAL A 228 -17.24 12.32 14.43
C VAL A 228 -18.58 11.96 15.06
N GLU A 229 -19.66 12.68 14.73
CA GLU A 229 -21.00 12.39 15.23
C GLU A 229 -21.48 10.98 14.87
N MET A 230 -21.23 10.54 13.63
CA MET A 230 -21.63 9.20 13.16
C MET A 230 -20.89 8.10 13.92
N ILE A 231 -19.58 8.24 14.06
CA ILE A 231 -18.74 7.24 14.75
C ILE A 231 -19.06 7.24 16.25
N THR A 232 -19.27 8.40 16.87
CA THR A 232 -19.66 8.51 18.27
C THR A 232 -20.96 7.76 18.55
N ARG A 233 -21.98 7.87 17.71
CA ARG A 233 -23.22 7.08 17.86
C ARG A 233 -22.97 5.57 17.89
N ILE A 234 -22.06 5.07 17.06
CA ILE A 234 -21.74 3.64 17.00
C ILE A 234 -20.99 3.20 18.25
N THR A 235 -19.97 3.97 18.68
CA THR A 235 -19.19 3.65 19.87
C THR A 235 -20.04 3.68 21.13
N GLU A 236 -20.95 4.66 21.28
CA GLU A 236 -21.90 4.75 22.37
C GLU A 236 -22.90 3.58 22.37
N ALA A 237 -23.40 3.20 21.18
CA ALA A 237 -24.29 2.05 21.05
C ALA A 237 -23.59 0.76 21.49
N ARG A 238 -22.35 0.52 21.05
CA ARG A 238 -21.56 -0.64 21.47
C ARG A 238 -21.31 -0.66 22.99
N ARG A 239 -20.98 0.48 23.60
CA ARG A 239 -20.79 0.57 25.07
C ARG A 239 -22.08 0.29 25.82
N ARG A 240 -23.19 0.87 25.40
CA ARG A 240 -24.52 0.68 26.02
C ARG A 240 -24.99 -0.77 25.95
N GLU A 241 -24.79 -1.40 24.79
CA GLU A 241 -25.23 -2.77 24.52
C GLU A 241 -24.19 -3.82 24.93
N LYS A 242 -23.04 -3.38 25.46
CA LYS A 242 -21.90 -4.24 25.84
C LYS A 242 -21.48 -5.17 24.69
N ARG A 243 -21.66 -4.72 23.44
CA ARG A 243 -21.23 -5.46 22.26
C ARG A 243 -19.73 -5.28 22.07
N THR A 244 -19.04 -6.38 21.77
CA THR A 244 -17.63 -6.37 21.39
C THR A 244 -17.52 -6.80 19.93
N GLY A 245 -16.73 -6.05 19.15
CA GLY A 245 -16.42 -6.38 17.76
C GLY A 245 -15.02 -6.97 17.61
N GLU A 246 -14.79 -7.67 16.53
CA GLU A 246 -13.44 -8.10 16.14
C GLU A 246 -12.79 -7.17 15.10
N ASP A 247 -13.30 -5.95 14.95
CA ASP A 247 -12.85 -4.95 13.99
C ASP A 247 -11.84 -3.95 14.59
N PHE A 248 -11.38 -3.06 13.73
CA PHE A 248 -10.42 -2.04 14.13
C PHE A 248 -11.04 -0.97 15.04
N LEU A 249 -12.34 -0.65 14.87
CA LEU A 249 -13.04 0.27 15.76
C LEU A 249 -13.00 -0.25 17.22
N GLN A 250 -13.28 -1.54 17.43
CA GLN A 250 -13.19 -2.13 18.76
C GLN A 250 -11.77 -2.08 19.31
N THR A 251 -10.77 -2.36 18.47
CA THR A 251 -9.35 -2.24 18.87
C THR A 251 -9.03 -0.85 19.40
N LEU A 252 -9.54 0.21 18.76
CA LEU A 252 -9.34 1.60 19.20
C LEU A 252 -10.17 1.94 20.46
N MET A 253 -11.39 1.42 20.58
CA MET A 253 -12.21 1.61 21.80
C MET A 253 -11.56 1.00 23.04
N ASP A 254 -10.83 -0.10 22.88
CA ASP A 254 -10.14 -0.80 23.97
C ASP A 254 -8.72 -0.25 24.23
N ALA A 255 -8.17 0.52 23.30
CA ALA A 255 -6.82 1.06 23.38
C ALA A 255 -6.68 2.10 24.48
N ARG A 256 -5.48 2.15 25.08
CA ARG A 256 -5.11 3.12 26.10
C ARG A 256 -3.73 3.68 25.81
N TYR A 257 -3.54 4.95 26.14
CA TYR A 257 -2.21 5.55 26.19
C TYR A 257 -1.41 4.97 27.37
N SER A 258 -0.10 5.20 27.36
CA SER A 258 0.80 4.72 28.41
C SER A 258 0.49 5.29 29.80
N ASP A 259 -0.18 6.45 29.86
CA ASP A 259 -0.69 7.06 31.09
C ASP A 259 -2.01 6.43 31.62
N GLY A 260 -2.53 5.41 30.92
CA GLY A 260 -3.79 4.72 31.24
C GLY A 260 -5.05 5.39 30.70
N ARG A 261 -4.95 6.55 30.05
CA ARG A 261 -6.08 7.29 29.46
C ARG A 261 -6.63 6.56 28.22
N ASN A 262 -7.95 6.50 28.13
CA ASN A 262 -8.64 6.05 26.90
C ASN A 262 -8.50 7.10 25.79
N LEU A 263 -8.67 6.67 24.54
CA LEU A 263 -8.83 7.56 23.43
C LEU A 263 -10.17 8.31 23.55
N THR A 264 -10.17 9.57 23.13
CA THR A 264 -11.41 10.35 22.95
C THR A 264 -12.12 9.93 21.65
N GLU A 265 -13.41 10.26 21.51
CA GLU A 265 -14.16 9.98 20.29
C GLU A 265 -13.53 10.65 19.06
N ASP A 266 -12.98 11.85 19.22
CA ASP A 266 -12.26 12.55 18.16
C ASP A 266 -10.95 11.83 17.78
N GLU A 267 -10.21 11.30 18.74
CA GLU A 267 -9.01 10.49 18.50
C GLU A 267 -9.35 9.16 17.82
N ILE A 268 -10.40 8.47 18.28
CA ILE A 268 -10.89 7.22 17.64
C ILE A 268 -11.27 7.52 16.19
N THR A 269 -12.09 8.55 15.95
CA THR A 269 -12.51 8.94 14.60
C THR A 269 -11.32 9.29 13.73
N GLY A 270 -10.38 10.09 14.24
CA GLY A 270 -9.21 10.51 13.49
C GLY A 270 -8.31 9.34 13.07
N LEU A 271 -8.08 8.37 13.96
CA LEU A 271 -7.29 7.17 13.66
C LEU A 271 -8.01 6.24 12.68
N LEU A 272 -9.34 6.10 12.79
CA LEU A 272 -10.15 5.35 11.82
C LEU A 272 -10.09 5.99 10.42
N LEU A 273 -10.29 7.30 10.35
CA LEU A 273 -10.21 8.04 9.08
C LEU A 273 -8.81 7.94 8.47
N ALA A 274 -7.76 8.01 9.29
CA ALA A 274 -6.39 7.83 8.79
C ALA A 274 -6.19 6.42 8.20
N GLY A 275 -6.71 5.38 8.84
CA GLY A 275 -6.66 4.01 8.34
C GLY A 275 -7.45 3.83 7.05
N MET A 276 -8.68 4.33 7.00
CA MET A 276 -9.54 4.27 5.80
C MET A 276 -8.91 5.02 4.62
N PHE A 277 -8.49 6.26 4.84
CA PHE A 277 -7.89 7.10 3.82
C PHE A 277 -6.64 6.45 3.21
N ALA A 278 -5.80 5.88 4.07
CA ALA A 278 -4.60 5.17 3.63
C ALA A 278 -4.92 3.89 2.83
N GLY A 279 -5.92 3.11 3.25
CA GLY A 279 -6.24 1.80 2.66
C GLY A 279 -7.13 1.84 1.42
N HIS A 280 -7.91 2.90 1.23
CA HIS A 280 -8.88 3.01 0.14
C HIS A 280 -8.21 3.45 -1.18
N HIS A 281 -7.76 4.70 -1.27
CA HIS A 281 -7.29 5.27 -2.53
C HIS A 281 -6.07 4.56 -3.11
N THR A 282 -5.09 4.25 -2.27
CA THR A 282 -3.85 3.61 -2.71
C THR A 282 -4.10 2.21 -3.27
N SER A 283 -4.97 1.42 -2.62
CA SER A 283 -5.34 0.09 -3.09
C SER A 283 -6.20 0.15 -4.36
N SER A 284 -7.13 1.10 -4.44
CA SER A 284 -7.98 1.31 -5.61
C SER A 284 -7.15 1.54 -6.88
N VAL A 285 -6.29 2.56 -6.86
CA VAL A 285 -5.47 2.91 -8.03
C VAL A 285 -4.44 1.82 -8.37
N THR A 286 -3.91 1.12 -7.35
CA THR A 286 -2.98 0.01 -7.59
C THR A 286 -3.69 -1.17 -8.25
N THR A 287 -4.91 -1.53 -7.79
CA THR A 287 -5.71 -2.59 -8.42
C THR A 287 -6.01 -2.25 -9.87
N ALA A 288 -6.43 -1.00 -10.13
CA ALA A 288 -6.73 -0.53 -11.48
C ALA A 288 -5.49 -0.59 -12.39
N TRP A 289 -4.34 -0.04 -11.95
CA TRP A 289 -3.10 -0.11 -12.70
C TRP A 289 -2.63 -1.54 -12.94
N THR A 290 -2.78 -2.43 -11.95
CA THR A 290 -2.38 -3.84 -12.10
C THR A 290 -3.17 -4.52 -13.20
N MET A 291 -4.48 -4.31 -13.26
CA MET A 291 -5.31 -4.84 -14.34
C MET A 291 -4.90 -4.23 -15.69
N ILE A 292 -4.68 -2.92 -15.76
CA ILE A 292 -4.28 -2.23 -17.00
C ILE A 292 -2.94 -2.77 -17.53
N GLU A 293 -1.94 -2.92 -16.67
CA GLU A 293 -0.63 -3.44 -17.06
C GLU A 293 -0.67 -4.92 -17.49
N LEU A 294 -1.50 -5.72 -16.85
CA LEU A 294 -1.76 -7.10 -17.30
C LEU A 294 -2.40 -7.12 -18.69
N LEU A 295 -3.41 -6.28 -18.93
CA LEU A 295 -4.08 -6.19 -20.25
C LEU A 295 -3.17 -5.64 -21.35
N ARG A 296 -2.21 -4.78 -21.00
CA ARG A 296 -1.15 -4.31 -21.91
C ARG A 296 -0.08 -5.35 -22.19
N SER A 297 0.00 -6.39 -21.36
CA SER A 297 1.05 -7.43 -21.39
C SER A 297 0.44 -8.82 -21.48
N PRO A 298 -0.05 -9.26 -22.67
CA PRO A 298 -0.82 -10.52 -22.82
C PRO A 298 -0.09 -11.75 -22.27
N ALA A 299 1.23 -11.83 -22.41
CA ALA A 299 2.01 -12.94 -21.85
C ALA A 299 1.97 -12.96 -20.31
N MET A 300 2.01 -11.80 -19.65
CA MET A 300 1.93 -11.71 -18.19
C MET A 300 0.50 -11.97 -17.71
N LEU A 301 -0.51 -11.51 -18.45
CA LEU A 301 -1.91 -11.81 -18.19
C LEU A 301 -2.18 -13.32 -18.22
N GLN A 302 -1.72 -14.02 -19.26
CA GLN A 302 -1.90 -15.48 -19.37
C GLN A 302 -1.22 -16.22 -18.21
N ARG A 303 -0.04 -15.80 -17.80
CA ARG A 303 0.67 -16.38 -16.64
C ARG A 303 -0.09 -16.13 -15.33
N ALA A 304 -0.64 -14.94 -15.14
CA ALA A 304 -1.43 -14.60 -13.96
C ALA A 304 -2.72 -15.45 -13.89
N ILE A 305 -3.43 -15.59 -15.02
CA ILE A 305 -4.61 -16.45 -15.13
C ILE A 305 -4.24 -17.90 -14.84
N ALA A 306 -3.16 -18.42 -15.44
CA ALA A 306 -2.71 -19.79 -15.20
C ALA A 306 -2.33 -20.05 -13.74
N GLU A 307 -1.74 -19.07 -13.03
CA GLU A 307 -1.48 -19.20 -11.60
C GLU A 307 -2.79 -19.24 -10.79
N VAL A 308 -3.75 -18.35 -11.10
CA VAL A 308 -5.07 -18.34 -10.46
C VAL A 308 -5.79 -19.67 -10.68
N ASP A 309 -5.84 -20.14 -11.93
CA ASP A 309 -6.49 -21.42 -12.28
C ASP A 309 -5.85 -22.61 -11.54
N ARG A 310 -4.54 -22.65 -11.44
CA ARG A 310 -3.82 -23.69 -10.71
C ARG A 310 -4.11 -23.66 -9.20
N VAL A 311 -4.11 -22.47 -8.59
CA VAL A 311 -4.29 -22.33 -7.14
C VAL A 311 -5.72 -22.63 -6.73
N PHE A 312 -6.69 -22.26 -7.56
CA PHE A 312 -8.12 -22.47 -7.27
C PHE A 312 -8.73 -23.67 -8.00
N ALA A 313 -7.88 -24.55 -8.55
CA ALA A 313 -8.35 -25.81 -9.15
C ALA A 313 -9.27 -26.59 -8.20
N ALA A 314 -10.19 -27.38 -8.79
CA ALA A 314 -11.16 -28.21 -8.07
C ALA A 314 -12.06 -27.45 -7.09
N GLY A 315 -12.35 -26.16 -7.35
CA GLY A 315 -13.27 -25.37 -6.52
C GLY A 315 -12.70 -24.97 -5.15
N ARG A 316 -11.38 -24.93 -5.03
CA ARG A 316 -10.72 -24.46 -3.79
C ARG A 316 -11.17 -23.04 -3.45
N ALA A 317 -11.56 -22.82 -2.19
CA ALA A 317 -12.03 -21.52 -1.73
C ALA A 317 -10.91 -20.46 -1.75
N VAL A 318 -11.27 -19.23 -2.13
CA VAL A 318 -10.39 -18.06 -2.05
C VAL A 318 -10.28 -17.63 -0.58
N ASN A 319 -9.17 -17.93 0.04
CA ASN A 319 -8.88 -17.59 1.43
C ASN A 319 -7.43 -17.12 1.60
N HIS A 320 -7.10 -16.61 2.78
CA HIS A 320 -5.77 -16.07 3.07
C HIS A 320 -4.63 -17.05 2.73
N ALA A 321 -4.79 -18.35 3.04
CA ALA A 321 -3.74 -19.34 2.75
C ALA A 321 -3.54 -19.53 1.25
N ALA A 322 -4.62 -19.68 0.48
CA ALA A 322 -4.56 -19.81 -0.98
C ALA A 322 -3.99 -18.54 -1.65
N LEU A 323 -4.39 -17.36 -1.18
CA LEU A 323 -3.86 -16.09 -1.70
C LEU A 323 -2.35 -15.94 -1.51
N ARG A 324 -1.75 -16.56 -0.49
CA ARG A 324 -0.28 -16.57 -0.28
C ARG A 324 0.46 -17.39 -1.35
N GLU A 325 -0.20 -18.34 -2.00
CA GLU A 325 0.37 -19.16 -3.06
C GLU A 325 0.42 -18.44 -4.42
N LEU A 326 -0.31 -17.33 -4.58
CA LEU A 326 -0.27 -16.47 -5.77
C LEU A 326 0.99 -15.60 -5.75
N THR A 327 2.14 -16.24 -5.99
CA THR A 327 3.45 -15.57 -5.90
C THR A 327 3.78 -14.75 -7.15
N PHE A 328 3.35 -15.22 -8.32
CA PHE A 328 3.51 -14.46 -9.55
C PHE A 328 2.60 -13.22 -9.55
N LEU A 329 1.34 -13.36 -9.16
CA LEU A 329 0.42 -12.22 -9.03
C LEU A 329 0.94 -11.19 -8.01
N GLU A 330 1.61 -11.63 -6.94
CA GLU A 330 2.28 -10.71 -6.01
C GLU A 330 3.41 -9.93 -6.67
N ASN A 331 4.22 -10.59 -7.50
CA ASN A 331 5.26 -9.92 -8.27
C ASN A 331 4.68 -8.95 -9.32
N VAL A 332 3.55 -9.30 -9.92
CA VAL A 332 2.77 -8.40 -10.80
C VAL A 332 2.35 -7.14 -10.05
N VAL A 333 1.81 -7.25 -8.84
CA VAL A 333 1.45 -6.10 -8.00
C VAL A 333 2.68 -5.27 -7.62
N LYS A 334 3.80 -5.91 -7.28
CA LYS A 334 5.06 -5.20 -6.98
C LYS A 334 5.57 -4.42 -8.19
N GLU A 335 5.51 -5.02 -9.39
CA GLU A 335 5.95 -4.35 -10.61
C GLU A 335 5.04 -3.17 -10.97
N THR A 336 3.74 -3.34 -10.78
CA THR A 336 2.79 -2.23 -10.90
C THR A 336 3.15 -1.09 -9.95
N LEU A 337 3.42 -1.37 -8.69
CA LEU A 337 3.81 -0.37 -7.70
C LEU A 337 5.19 0.26 -7.99
N ARG A 338 6.07 -0.44 -8.70
CA ARG A 338 7.34 0.13 -9.18
C ARG A 338 7.09 1.18 -10.26
N LEU A 339 6.27 0.84 -11.26
CA LEU A 339 5.95 1.73 -12.39
C LEU A 339 4.95 2.83 -12.00
N HIS A 340 3.96 2.51 -11.20
CA HIS A 340 2.84 3.38 -10.83
C HIS A 340 2.69 3.51 -9.32
N PRO A 341 3.71 4.02 -8.59
CA PRO A 341 3.56 4.20 -7.15
C PRO A 341 2.45 5.24 -6.87
N PRO A 342 1.44 4.91 -6.05
CA PRO A 342 0.35 5.83 -5.74
C PRO A 342 0.83 7.16 -5.15
N LEU A 343 1.87 7.12 -4.34
CA LEU A 343 2.56 8.30 -3.82
C LEU A 343 3.85 8.51 -4.61
N PHE A 344 3.82 9.40 -5.59
CA PHE A 344 4.98 9.70 -6.45
C PHE A 344 6.11 10.42 -5.71
N MET A 345 5.80 10.95 -4.52
CA MET A 345 6.72 11.75 -3.71
C MET A 345 6.39 11.59 -2.22
N LEU A 346 7.42 11.37 -1.41
CA LEU A 346 7.37 11.40 0.04
C LEU A 346 8.16 12.61 0.53
N VAL A 347 7.75 13.20 1.64
CA VAL A 347 8.33 14.47 2.11
C VAL A 347 8.80 14.36 3.56
N ARG A 348 9.95 15.00 3.85
CA ARG A 348 10.45 15.26 5.19
C ARG A 348 10.84 16.72 5.31
N VAL A 349 10.89 17.24 6.52
CA VAL A 349 11.41 18.59 6.80
C VAL A 349 12.56 18.48 7.79
N ALA A 350 13.70 19.03 7.43
CA ALA A 350 14.89 19.05 8.29
C ALA A 350 14.63 19.90 9.54
N GLN A 351 14.64 19.30 10.73
CA GLN A 351 14.46 19.99 12.01
C GLN A 351 15.78 20.56 12.54
N GLN A 352 16.88 20.07 12.01
CA GLN A 352 18.25 20.53 12.24
C GLN A 352 19.07 20.32 10.96
N ASP A 353 20.28 20.83 10.92
CA ASP A 353 21.18 20.59 9.80
C ASP A 353 21.42 19.08 9.65
N PHE A 354 21.28 18.59 8.43
CA PHE A 354 21.45 17.18 8.09
C PHE A 354 22.57 17.04 7.05
N VAL A 355 23.49 16.11 7.30
CA VAL A 355 24.61 15.85 6.39
C VAL A 355 24.43 14.49 5.73
N PHE A 356 24.53 14.48 4.41
CA PHE A 356 24.57 13.27 3.60
C PHE A 356 25.79 13.34 2.67
N LYS A 357 26.75 12.44 2.87
CA LYS A 357 28.07 12.49 2.19
C LYS A 357 28.70 13.88 2.39
N GLU A 358 29.07 14.57 1.31
CA GLU A 358 29.60 15.94 1.34
C GLU A 358 28.50 17.03 1.33
N TRP A 359 27.24 16.65 1.35
CA TRP A 359 26.14 17.59 1.21
C TRP A 359 25.55 18.01 2.55
N LEU A 360 25.51 19.31 2.77
CA LEU A 360 24.79 19.92 3.89
C LEU A 360 23.37 20.29 3.47
N ILE A 361 22.38 19.70 4.13
CA ILE A 361 20.97 20.04 4.00
C ILE A 361 20.59 20.88 5.22
N PRO A 362 20.39 22.19 5.08
CA PRO A 362 20.15 23.08 6.23
C PRO A 362 18.80 22.84 6.88
N LYS A 363 18.70 23.14 8.17
CA LYS A 363 17.43 23.18 8.92
C LYS A 363 16.34 23.96 8.15
N GLY A 364 15.12 23.44 8.15
CA GLY A 364 13.95 23.99 7.45
C GLY A 364 13.87 23.60 5.97
N THR A 365 14.85 22.88 5.44
CA THR A 365 14.80 22.38 4.06
C THR A 365 13.79 21.24 3.95
N TRP A 366 12.97 21.28 2.91
CA TRP A 366 12.08 20.20 2.53
C TRP A 366 12.83 19.17 1.70
N ILE A 367 12.79 17.91 2.11
CA ILE A 367 13.45 16.80 1.44
C ILE A 367 12.40 15.97 0.74
N LEU A 368 12.53 15.85 -0.58
CA LEU A 368 11.63 15.12 -1.47
C LEU A 368 12.28 13.78 -1.82
N ILE A 369 11.58 12.68 -1.54
CA ILE A 369 11.98 11.34 -1.91
C ILE A 369 10.99 10.87 -2.97
N SER A 370 11.44 10.54 -4.18
CA SER A 370 10.54 10.12 -5.26
C SER A 370 10.68 8.62 -5.56
N PRO A 371 9.70 7.80 -5.17
CA PRO A 371 9.63 6.42 -5.63
C PRO A 371 9.60 6.32 -7.16
N THR A 372 8.81 7.17 -7.82
CA THR A 372 8.66 7.17 -9.29
C THR A 372 9.97 7.32 -10.04
N VAL A 373 10.86 8.19 -9.57
CA VAL A 373 12.19 8.38 -10.19
C VAL A 373 13.14 7.27 -9.76
N SER A 374 13.21 6.97 -8.47
CA SER A 374 14.16 5.99 -7.92
C SER A 374 13.93 4.57 -8.43
N HIS A 375 12.67 4.20 -8.65
CA HIS A 375 12.31 2.91 -9.24
C HIS A 375 12.60 2.81 -10.75
N ARG A 376 13.08 3.89 -11.36
CA ARG A 376 13.45 3.94 -12.78
C ARG A 376 14.94 4.22 -13.02
N ILE A 377 15.75 4.07 -11.98
CA ILE A 377 17.21 4.15 -12.11
C ILE A 377 17.70 2.85 -12.76
N PRO A 378 18.30 2.90 -13.98
CA PRO A 378 18.64 1.68 -14.74
C PRO A 378 19.68 0.78 -14.05
N GLU A 379 20.57 1.37 -13.24
CA GLU A 379 21.60 0.66 -12.47
C GLU A 379 21.00 -0.20 -11.33
N ILE A 380 19.73 0.07 -10.98
CA ILE A 380 18.99 -0.64 -9.94
C ILE A 380 17.94 -1.57 -10.55
N PHE A 381 17.19 -1.04 -11.53
CA PHE A 381 16.13 -1.73 -12.24
C PHE A 381 16.45 -1.71 -13.75
N PRO A 382 17.17 -2.70 -14.28
CA PRO A 382 17.45 -2.79 -15.72
C PRO A 382 16.18 -2.76 -16.56
N HIS A 383 16.23 -2.06 -17.70
CA HIS A 383 15.06 -1.83 -18.56
C HIS A 383 13.85 -1.27 -17.76
N PRO A 384 14.01 -0.08 -17.13
CA PRO A 384 13.10 0.38 -16.07
C PRO A 384 11.69 0.68 -16.56
N GLU A 385 11.46 0.93 -17.84
CA GLU A 385 10.13 1.19 -18.41
C GLU A 385 9.38 -0.07 -18.84
N THR A 386 10.05 -1.25 -18.82
CA THR A 386 9.42 -2.52 -19.16
C THR A 386 8.68 -3.08 -17.97
N PHE A 387 7.41 -3.49 -18.16
CA PHE A 387 6.64 -4.23 -17.18
C PHE A 387 7.11 -5.68 -17.11
N ASP A 388 7.87 -6.01 -16.09
CA ASP A 388 8.54 -7.29 -15.94
C ASP A 388 8.49 -7.81 -14.49
N PRO A 389 7.43 -8.55 -14.11
CA PRO A 389 7.28 -9.11 -12.76
C PRO A 389 8.39 -10.08 -12.34
N ASP A 390 9.11 -10.68 -13.29
CA ASP A 390 10.18 -11.63 -12.98
C ASP A 390 11.41 -10.97 -12.34
N ARG A 391 11.51 -9.64 -12.37
CA ARG A 391 12.56 -8.91 -11.64
C ARG A 391 12.52 -9.12 -10.12
N PHE A 392 11.36 -9.53 -9.57
CA PHE A 392 11.18 -9.84 -8.15
C PHE A 392 11.31 -11.32 -7.81
N ALA A 393 11.49 -12.17 -8.81
CA ALA A 393 11.72 -13.60 -8.65
C ALA A 393 13.22 -13.94 -8.63
N PRO A 394 13.64 -15.05 -7.97
CA PRO A 394 14.99 -15.56 -8.10
C PRO A 394 15.34 -15.88 -9.57
N PRO A 395 16.59 -15.65 -10.01
CA PRO A 395 17.74 -15.16 -9.23
C PRO A 395 17.88 -13.63 -9.18
N ARG A 396 16.99 -12.89 -9.83
CA ARG A 396 17.13 -11.42 -9.98
C ARG A 396 16.87 -10.67 -8.67
N GLU A 397 15.70 -10.84 -8.10
CA GLU A 397 15.30 -10.26 -6.79
C GLU A 397 15.76 -8.80 -6.59
N GLU A 398 15.53 -7.94 -7.62
CA GLU A 398 16.03 -6.56 -7.70
C GLU A 398 15.53 -5.66 -6.56
N ASP A 399 14.46 -6.08 -5.86
CA ASP A 399 13.95 -5.41 -4.67
C ASP A 399 14.72 -5.76 -3.38
N LYS A 400 15.67 -6.71 -3.41
CA LYS A 400 16.42 -7.15 -2.20
C LYS A 400 17.50 -6.15 -1.76
N ARG A 401 18.01 -5.29 -2.64
CA ARG A 401 18.86 -4.20 -2.20
C ARG A 401 18.06 -3.28 -1.29
N ASP A 402 18.60 -3.02 -0.10
CA ASP A 402 17.94 -2.15 0.89
C ASP A 402 17.63 -0.79 0.29
N PHE A 403 16.43 -0.29 0.58
CA PHE A 403 15.91 0.98 0.10
C PHE A 403 15.89 1.18 -1.43
N ALA A 404 16.16 0.14 -2.25
CA ALA A 404 15.97 0.22 -3.70
C ALA A 404 14.48 0.30 -4.07
N TYR A 405 13.66 -0.58 -3.46
CA TYR A 405 12.22 -0.62 -3.67
C TYR A 405 11.49 0.01 -2.48
N ILE A 406 10.98 1.22 -2.67
CA ILE A 406 10.35 2.05 -1.64
C ILE A 406 8.87 2.38 -1.92
N ALA A 407 8.16 1.53 -2.66
CA ALA A 407 6.74 1.72 -2.96
C ALA A 407 5.88 1.87 -1.68
N PHE A 408 6.30 1.23 -0.60
CA PHE A 408 5.70 1.33 0.74
C PHE A 408 6.51 2.23 1.70
N GLY A 409 7.36 3.10 1.16
CA GLY A 409 8.28 3.89 1.98
C GLY A 409 9.39 3.07 2.61
N GLY A 410 10.00 3.59 3.69
CA GLY A 410 11.12 2.93 4.36
C GLY A 410 11.29 3.40 5.82
N GLY A 411 12.17 2.70 6.55
CA GLY A 411 12.49 3.02 7.94
C GLY A 411 11.30 2.92 8.88
N ARG A 412 11.29 3.76 9.91
CA ARG A 412 10.24 3.78 10.95
C ARG A 412 8.85 4.19 10.44
N HIS A 413 8.78 4.88 9.30
CA HIS A 413 7.52 5.31 8.67
C HIS A 413 7.15 4.46 7.45
N LYS A 414 7.68 3.23 7.35
CA LYS A 414 7.23 2.29 6.33
C LYS A 414 5.72 2.02 6.51
N CYS A 415 5.01 1.85 5.40
CA CYS A 415 3.57 1.61 5.41
C CYS A 415 3.19 0.43 6.32
N LEU A 416 2.34 0.69 7.32
CA LEU A 416 1.83 -0.34 8.23
C LEU A 416 0.89 -1.31 7.51
N GLY A 417 0.14 -0.82 6.52
CA GLY A 417 -0.89 -1.56 5.80
C GLY A 417 -0.38 -2.35 4.59
N ASN A 418 0.94 -2.51 4.37
CA ASN A 418 1.45 -3.14 3.16
C ASN A 418 0.94 -4.58 2.96
N ALA A 419 0.88 -5.38 4.03
CA ALA A 419 0.35 -6.74 3.99
C ALA A 419 -1.15 -6.76 3.65
N PHE A 420 -1.92 -5.84 4.24
CA PHE A 420 -3.34 -5.68 3.93
C PHE A 420 -3.56 -5.26 2.47
N ALA A 421 -2.81 -4.28 1.97
CA ALA A 421 -2.91 -3.81 0.59
C ALA A 421 -2.63 -4.93 -0.42
N ILE A 422 -1.54 -5.68 -0.25
CA ILE A 422 -1.20 -6.81 -1.12
C ILE A 422 -2.27 -7.90 -1.05
N LEU A 423 -2.77 -8.23 0.14
CA LEU A 423 -3.85 -9.20 0.32
C LEU A 423 -5.13 -8.77 -0.41
N GLN A 424 -5.55 -7.52 -0.20
CA GLN A 424 -6.76 -6.95 -0.80
C GLN A 424 -6.68 -6.96 -2.34
N ILE A 425 -5.59 -6.47 -2.91
CA ILE A 425 -5.39 -6.41 -4.35
C ILE A 425 -5.36 -7.81 -4.96
N LYS A 426 -4.63 -8.75 -4.35
CA LYS A 426 -4.56 -10.14 -4.81
C LYS A 426 -5.93 -10.83 -4.75
N ALA A 427 -6.70 -10.64 -3.68
CA ALA A 427 -8.03 -11.22 -3.55
C ALA A 427 -8.99 -10.70 -4.63
N ILE A 428 -9.02 -9.39 -4.86
CA ILE A 428 -9.86 -8.78 -5.91
C ILE A 428 -9.47 -9.31 -7.29
N LEU A 429 -8.18 -9.26 -7.62
CA LEU A 429 -7.70 -9.69 -8.94
C LEU A 429 -7.88 -11.19 -9.17
N ALA A 430 -7.65 -12.03 -8.15
CA ALA A 430 -7.86 -13.47 -8.26
C ALA A 430 -9.33 -13.82 -8.56
N LEU A 431 -10.27 -13.14 -7.90
CA LEU A 431 -11.70 -13.31 -8.16
C LEU A 431 -12.08 -12.85 -9.57
N LEU A 432 -11.60 -11.68 -9.98
CA LEU A 432 -11.92 -11.12 -11.29
C LEU A 432 -11.33 -11.97 -12.43
N LEU A 433 -10.04 -12.28 -12.37
CA LEU A 433 -9.35 -13.09 -13.39
C LEU A 433 -9.82 -14.54 -13.42
N GLY A 434 -10.26 -15.09 -12.28
CA GLY A 434 -10.83 -16.43 -12.21
C GLY A 434 -12.24 -16.53 -12.77
N GLN A 435 -12.99 -15.42 -12.86
CA GLN A 435 -14.38 -15.38 -13.29
C GLN A 435 -14.57 -14.83 -14.69
N TYR A 436 -13.77 -13.84 -15.09
CA TYR A 436 -14.00 -13.06 -16.30
C TYR A 436 -12.72 -12.91 -17.13
N GLU A 437 -12.92 -12.73 -18.42
CA GLU A 437 -11.93 -12.23 -19.37
C GLU A 437 -12.15 -10.73 -19.53
N PHE A 438 -11.06 -9.97 -19.65
CA PHE A 438 -11.12 -8.52 -19.76
C PHE A 438 -10.36 -8.01 -20.98
N GLU A 439 -10.86 -6.92 -21.55
CA GLU A 439 -10.21 -6.18 -22.62
C GLU A 439 -10.26 -4.67 -22.36
N LEU A 440 -9.19 -3.96 -22.74
CA LEU A 440 -9.20 -2.49 -22.74
C LEU A 440 -10.15 -1.99 -23.82
N ALA A 441 -11.10 -1.14 -23.44
CA ALA A 441 -12.06 -0.54 -24.34
C ALA A 441 -11.91 0.99 -24.32
N GLY A 442 -11.25 1.56 -25.32
CA GLY A 442 -11.07 3.01 -25.47
C GLY A 442 -9.63 3.44 -25.70
N ASP A 443 -9.38 4.73 -25.44
CA ASP A 443 -8.08 5.36 -25.64
C ASP A 443 -7.01 4.87 -24.66
N PRO A 444 -5.72 5.06 -24.98
CA PRO A 444 -4.63 4.77 -24.06
C PRO A 444 -4.80 5.49 -22.73
N ILE A 445 -4.59 4.77 -21.65
CA ILE A 445 -4.79 5.27 -20.28
C ILE A 445 -3.48 5.85 -19.76
N ASP A 446 -3.51 7.12 -19.41
CA ASP A 446 -2.41 7.85 -18.76
C ASP A 446 -2.62 7.97 -17.26
N SER A 447 -1.57 8.42 -16.57
CA SER A 447 -1.65 8.75 -15.14
C SER A 447 -2.31 10.12 -14.91
N ASP A 448 -3.13 10.20 -13.88
CA ASP A 448 -3.70 11.45 -13.36
C ASP A 448 -2.88 11.94 -12.15
N PHE A 449 -2.30 13.13 -12.28
CA PHE A 449 -1.44 13.77 -11.27
C PHE A 449 -2.12 14.93 -10.54
N HIS A 450 -3.44 15.10 -10.69
CA HIS A 450 -4.16 16.21 -10.05
C HIS A 450 -4.40 15.98 -8.56
N GLY A 451 -4.37 14.74 -8.09
CA GLY A 451 -4.55 14.37 -6.68
C GLY A 451 -3.23 14.15 -5.92
N LEU A 452 -3.34 13.91 -4.62
CA LEU A 452 -2.21 13.44 -3.80
C LEU A 452 -1.84 11.98 -4.09
N VAL A 453 -2.81 11.20 -4.54
CA VAL A 453 -2.66 9.81 -4.97
C VAL A 453 -2.77 9.77 -6.49
N VAL A 454 -1.73 9.26 -7.14
CA VAL A 454 -1.67 9.16 -8.60
C VAL A 454 -2.34 7.87 -9.05
N GLY A 455 -3.34 7.99 -9.89
CA GLY A 455 -4.09 6.88 -10.47
C GLY A 455 -4.18 6.94 -11.99
N PRO A 456 -4.86 5.98 -12.62
CA PRO A 456 -5.23 6.08 -14.02
C PRO A 456 -6.24 7.21 -14.21
N LYS A 457 -6.17 7.89 -15.38
CA LYS A 457 -7.22 8.84 -15.78
C LYS A 457 -8.55 8.13 -15.96
N VAL A 458 -9.63 8.81 -15.59
CA VAL A 458 -11.00 8.36 -15.81
C VAL A 458 -11.60 9.03 -17.06
N PRO A 459 -12.50 8.35 -17.76
CA PRO A 459 -12.96 6.97 -17.56
C PRO A 459 -11.94 5.93 -18.07
N CYS A 460 -11.74 4.87 -17.27
CA CYS A 460 -10.97 3.70 -17.68
C CYS A 460 -11.95 2.56 -18.03
N ARG A 461 -12.30 2.45 -19.30
CA ARG A 461 -13.31 1.48 -19.76
C ARG A 461 -12.69 0.12 -20.03
N LEU A 462 -13.20 -0.91 -19.35
CA LEU A 462 -12.93 -2.31 -19.65
C LEU A 462 -14.22 -2.99 -20.13
N ARG A 463 -14.08 -3.81 -21.18
CA ARG A 463 -15.06 -4.83 -21.52
C ARG A 463 -14.73 -6.09 -20.73
N TYR A 464 -15.75 -6.79 -20.26
CA TYR A 464 -15.62 -8.09 -19.64
C TYR A 464 -16.58 -9.10 -20.27
N ASP A 465 -16.12 -10.34 -20.33
CA ASP A 465 -16.92 -11.50 -20.72
C ASP A 465 -16.71 -12.59 -19.65
N ARG A 466 -17.79 -13.29 -19.24
CA ARG A 466 -17.69 -14.39 -18.29
C ARG A 466 -16.94 -15.55 -18.92
N ARG A 467 -16.00 -16.12 -18.20
CA ARG A 467 -15.23 -17.28 -18.66
C ARG A 467 -16.14 -18.50 -18.80
N ALA A 468 -15.97 -19.27 -19.87
CA ALA A 468 -16.71 -20.52 -20.08
C ALA A 468 -16.45 -21.55 -18.96
N HIS A 469 -15.21 -21.53 -18.41
CA HIS A 469 -14.79 -22.39 -17.31
C HIS A 469 -14.14 -21.55 -16.21
N PRO A 470 -14.92 -20.93 -15.30
CA PRO A 470 -14.39 -20.15 -14.20
C PRO A 470 -13.60 -21.05 -13.23
N SER A 471 -12.42 -20.63 -12.81
CA SER A 471 -11.61 -21.35 -11.82
C SER A 471 -12.00 -21.02 -10.38
N VAL A 472 -12.73 -19.92 -10.18
CA VAL A 472 -13.23 -19.48 -8.88
C VAL A 472 -14.75 -19.53 -8.90
N THR A 473 -15.36 -20.19 -7.92
CA THR A 473 -16.84 -20.24 -7.78
C THR A 473 -17.28 -19.17 -6.78
N ILE A 474 -18.22 -18.33 -7.16
CA ILE A 474 -18.84 -17.35 -6.27
C ILE A 474 -19.83 -18.09 -5.38
N ALA A 475 -19.62 -18.07 -4.05
CA ALA A 475 -20.42 -18.82 -3.07
C ALA A 475 -21.93 -18.51 -3.10
N GLY A 476 -22.32 -17.32 -3.58
CA GLY A 476 -23.72 -16.91 -3.70
C GLY A 476 -24.55 -17.69 -4.72
N ALA A 477 -23.94 -18.20 -5.79
CA ALA A 477 -24.64 -18.99 -6.80
C ALA A 477 -24.98 -20.39 -6.27
N THR A 478 -24.10 -20.99 -5.47
CA THR A 478 -24.31 -22.34 -4.91
C THR A 478 -25.29 -22.33 -3.74
N ALA A 479 -25.30 -21.27 -2.91
CA ALA A 479 -26.23 -21.12 -1.79
C ALA A 479 -27.68 -20.85 -2.29
N LEU A 480 -27.83 -20.02 -3.34
CA LEU A 480 -29.14 -19.75 -3.96
C LEU A 480 -29.67 -20.97 -4.73
N ALA A 481 -28.81 -21.74 -5.41
CA ALA A 481 -29.20 -22.98 -6.05
C ALA A 481 -29.61 -24.02 -5.01
N LYS A 482 -28.90 -24.16 -3.89
CA LYS A 482 -29.32 -25.04 -2.78
C LYS A 482 -30.62 -24.57 -2.12
N LEU A 483 -30.77 -23.25 -1.92
CA LEU A 483 -31.98 -22.67 -1.34
C LEU A 483 -33.17 -22.81 -2.31
N ALA A 484 -32.98 -22.70 -3.61
CA ALA A 484 -34.00 -22.95 -4.64
C ALA A 484 -34.40 -24.42 -4.69
N ASP A 485 -33.44 -25.35 -4.56
CA ASP A 485 -33.69 -26.78 -4.43
C ASP A 485 -34.41 -27.12 -3.11
N GLU A 486 -34.00 -26.53 -2.00
CA GLU A 486 -34.66 -26.72 -0.69
C GLU A 486 -36.06 -26.10 -0.62
N LEU A 487 -36.31 -25.02 -1.38
CA LEU A 487 -37.63 -24.36 -1.46
C LEU A 487 -38.53 -24.88 -2.58
N GLY A 488 -38.04 -25.83 -3.39
CA GLY A 488 -38.83 -26.45 -4.47
C GLY A 488 -39.27 -25.50 -5.59
N VAL A 489 -38.52 -24.41 -5.80
CA VAL A 489 -38.77 -23.42 -6.86
C VAL A 489 -38.00 -23.84 -8.11
N ALA A 490 -38.67 -24.61 -9.00
CA ALA A 490 -38.11 -24.99 -10.29
C ALA A 490 -37.86 -23.74 -11.15
N ALA A 491 -36.64 -23.51 -11.57
CA ALA A 491 -36.33 -22.53 -12.60
C ALA A 491 -36.86 -23.06 -13.95
N HIS A 492 -37.88 -22.43 -14.47
CA HIS A 492 -38.35 -22.67 -15.84
C HIS A 492 -37.29 -22.12 -16.82
N THR A 493 -36.55 -23.02 -17.43
CA THR A 493 -35.88 -22.79 -18.71
C THR A 493 -36.50 -23.76 -19.73
N GLU A 494 -37.35 -23.21 -20.59
CA GLU A 494 -37.78 -23.91 -21.81
C GLU A 494 -36.60 -23.96 -22.77
N THR A 495 -36.13 -25.18 -23.10
CA THR A 495 -35.52 -25.52 -24.39
C THR A 495 -35.82 -27.00 -24.68
N GLU A 496 -36.44 -27.22 -25.81
CA GLU A 496 -36.81 -28.54 -26.33
C GLU A 496 -35.62 -29.40 -26.80
N PRO A 497 -35.78 -30.70 -26.94
CA PRO A 497 -34.71 -31.67 -26.94
C PRO A 497 -34.24 -32.07 -28.34
N GLY A 498 -32.93 -32.12 -28.54
CA GLY A 498 -32.27 -32.75 -29.70
C GLY A 498 -31.54 -34.02 -29.31
N LYS A 499 -31.94 -35.12 -29.92
CA LYS A 499 -31.49 -36.52 -29.76
C LYS A 499 -30.01 -36.74 -30.08
N GLY A 500 -29.34 -37.66 -29.36
CA GLY A 500 -28.09 -38.28 -29.81
C GLY A 500 -27.34 -39.06 -28.72
N VAL A 501 -27.77 -40.25 -28.48
CA VAL A 501 -27.14 -41.58 -28.16
C VAL A 501 -25.62 -41.64 -27.95
N CYS A 502 -25.22 -42.09 -26.76
CA CYS A 502 -24.23 -43.03 -26.22
C CYS A 502 -23.16 -43.69 -27.17
N PRO A 503 -22.07 -44.37 -26.71
CA PRO A 503 -21.80 -44.89 -25.37
C PRO A 503 -20.35 -44.79 -24.86
N VAL A 504 -20.27 -45.01 -23.57
CA VAL A 504 -19.19 -45.47 -22.68
C VAL A 504 -18.06 -46.30 -23.28
N ALA A 505 -16.84 -45.96 -22.93
CA ALA A 505 -15.73 -46.90 -22.82
C ALA A 505 -14.96 -46.68 -21.50
N HIS A 506 -15.00 -47.70 -20.66
CA HIS A 506 -14.15 -47.80 -19.47
C HIS A 506 -12.69 -47.96 -19.88
N ALA A 507 -11.81 -47.16 -19.32
CA ALA A 507 -10.39 -47.44 -19.29
C ALA A 507 -9.94 -47.61 -17.83
N ALA A 508 -9.19 -48.67 -17.60
CA ALA A 508 -8.71 -49.13 -16.31
C ALA A 508 -7.64 -48.22 -15.68
N PRO A 509 -7.40 -48.32 -14.37
CA PRO A 509 -6.51 -47.41 -13.65
C PRO A 509 -5.04 -47.67 -14.04
N GLU A 510 -4.39 -46.60 -14.44
CA GLU A 510 -2.96 -46.58 -14.73
C GLU A 510 -2.13 -46.54 -13.43
N LYS A 511 -1.08 -47.31 -13.38
CA LYS A 511 -0.23 -47.59 -12.22
C LYS A 511 0.39 -46.32 -11.66
N ALA A 512 0.39 -46.23 -10.34
CA ALA A 512 1.13 -45.23 -9.55
C ALA A 512 2.60 -45.16 -9.97
N ALA A 513 3.09 -43.95 -10.24
CA ALA A 513 4.51 -43.70 -10.47
C ALA A 513 5.32 -43.99 -9.20
N PRO A 514 6.57 -44.47 -9.32
CA PRO A 514 7.39 -44.79 -8.16
C PRO A 514 7.73 -43.55 -7.34
N ALA A 515 7.78 -43.73 -6.02
CA ALA A 515 8.17 -42.71 -5.06
C ALA A 515 9.55 -42.12 -5.41
N PRO A 516 9.78 -40.83 -5.25
CA PRO A 516 11.08 -40.20 -5.48
C PRO A 516 12.12 -40.81 -4.52
N ALA A 517 13.32 -41.07 -5.05
CA ALA A 517 14.47 -41.59 -4.34
C ALA A 517 14.78 -40.72 -3.09
N PRO A 518 15.37 -41.30 -2.04
CA PRO A 518 15.70 -40.56 -0.82
C PRO A 518 16.67 -39.44 -1.15
N ARG A 519 16.28 -38.23 -0.71
CA ARG A 519 17.12 -37.04 -0.82
C ARG A 519 18.41 -37.28 -0.05
N THR A 520 19.53 -37.18 -0.74
CA THR A 520 20.86 -37.10 -0.15
C THR A 520 20.86 -36.10 1.00
N GLU A 521 21.38 -36.50 2.14
CA GLU A 521 21.62 -35.66 3.31
C GLU A 521 22.43 -34.43 2.88
N GLN A 522 21.73 -33.30 2.83
CA GLN A 522 22.38 -32.00 2.68
C GLN A 522 23.05 -31.68 4.02
N THR A 523 24.36 -31.46 3.98
CA THR A 523 25.15 -30.91 5.07
C THR A 523 24.41 -29.77 5.73
N PRO A 524 24.28 -29.67 7.06
CA PRO A 524 23.57 -28.61 7.71
C PRO A 524 24.20 -27.27 7.32
N GLN A 525 23.45 -26.45 6.58
CA GLN A 525 23.84 -25.07 6.29
C GLN A 525 23.71 -24.28 7.58
N ARG A 526 24.83 -23.77 8.09
CA ARG A 526 24.84 -22.85 9.20
C ARG A 526 24.34 -21.50 8.71
N LEU A 527 23.11 -21.15 9.07
CA LEU A 527 22.51 -19.86 8.75
C LEU A 527 22.29 -19.07 10.04
N THR A 528 22.69 -17.81 10.03
CA THR A 528 22.47 -16.88 11.13
C THR A 528 21.21 -16.05 10.87
N VAL A 529 20.36 -15.95 11.87
CA VAL A 529 19.17 -15.08 11.83
C VAL A 529 19.55 -13.68 12.32
N MET A 530 19.46 -12.71 11.43
CA MET A 530 19.69 -11.31 11.77
C MET A 530 18.36 -10.58 11.93
N LEU A 531 18.21 -9.82 13.03
CA LEU A 531 17.03 -9.02 13.30
C LEU A 531 17.38 -7.52 13.23
N ASP A 532 16.76 -6.82 12.28
CA ASP A 532 16.83 -5.36 12.22
C ASP A 532 15.62 -4.77 12.98
N LYS A 533 15.83 -4.45 14.25
CA LYS A 533 14.78 -3.89 15.10
C LYS A 533 14.28 -2.52 14.66
N ASP A 534 15.07 -1.75 13.91
CA ASP A 534 14.66 -0.44 13.41
C ASP A 534 13.66 -0.58 12.27
N LEU A 535 13.76 -1.65 11.48
CA LEU A 535 12.80 -1.98 10.45
C LEU A 535 11.56 -2.69 11.00
N CYS A 536 11.64 -3.34 12.17
CA CYS A 536 10.53 -4.09 12.71
C CYS A 536 9.40 -3.17 13.19
N GLN A 537 8.19 -3.40 12.66
CA GLN A 537 6.96 -2.70 13.05
C GLN A 537 6.01 -3.56 13.89
N GLY A 538 6.43 -4.74 14.34
CA GLY A 538 5.64 -5.59 15.23
C GLY A 538 4.44 -6.29 14.58
N HIS A 539 4.42 -6.51 13.28
CA HIS A 539 3.33 -7.23 12.57
C HIS A 539 3.11 -8.67 13.04
N ALA A 540 4.08 -9.24 13.75
CA ALA A 540 4.05 -10.59 14.33
C ALA A 540 3.87 -11.75 13.32
N VAL A 541 4.05 -11.52 12.01
CA VAL A 541 4.00 -12.57 10.99
C VAL A 541 5.04 -13.67 11.30
N CYS A 542 6.24 -13.29 11.69
CA CYS A 542 7.31 -14.23 12.08
C CYS A 542 6.93 -15.12 13.26
N VAL A 543 6.17 -14.59 14.23
CA VAL A 543 5.68 -15.38 15.38
C VAL A 543 4.60 -16.36 14.93
N GLY A 544 3.78 -16.00 13.94
CA GLY A 544 2.81 -16.92 13.34
C GLY A 544 3.47 -18.05 12.56
N GLU A 545 4.57 -17.77 11.84
CA GLU A 545 5.26 -18.75 10.99
C GLU A 545 6.24 -19.64 11.75
N ALA A 546 6.91 -19.11 12.76
CA ALA A 546 7.90 -19.82 13.56
C ALA A 546 7.80 -19.42 15.06
N PRO A 547 6.72 -19.82 15.76
CA PRO A 547 6.44 -19.40 17.12
C PRO A 547 7.47 -19.91 18.15
N GLU A 548 8.17 -20.98 17.84
CA GLU A 548 9.23 -21.53 18.71
C GLU A 548 10.53 -20.72 18.63
N ILE A 549 10.71 -19.93 17.57
CA ILE A 549 11.93 -19.18 17.29
C ILE A 549 11.73 -17.70 17.60
N PHE A 550 10.62 -17.12 17.18
CA PHE A 550 10.34 -15.70 17.33
C PHE A 550 9.30 -15.40 18.42
N CYS A 551 9.49 -14.29 19.10
CA CYS A 551 8.49 -13.67 19.97
C CYS A 551 8.44 -12.17 19.71
N ILE A 552 7.46 -11.49 20.31
CA ILE A 552 7.43 -10.03 20.36
C ILE A 552 7.96 -9.62 21.72
N GLY A 553 9.01 -8.82 21.73
CA GLY A 553 9.59 -8.26 22.95
C GLY A 553 8.73 -7.15 23.55
N ASP A 554 9.12 -6.66 24.72
CA ASP A 554 8.42 -5.59 25.46
C ASP A 554 8.38 -4.28 24.67
N ASP A 555 9.34 -4.09 23.76
CA ASP A 555 9.38 -2.97 22.80
C ASP A 555 8.37 -3.10 21.65
N GLY A 556 7.59 -4.18 21.62
CA GLY A 556 6.61 -4.48 20.56
C GLY A 556 7.24 -4.95 19.26
N LYS A 557 8.53 -5.24 19.23
CA LYS A 557 9.29 -5.66 18.04
C LYS A 557 9.67 -7.14 18.13
N VAL A 558 10.08 -7.70 16.98
CA VAL A 558 10.53 -9.09 16.93
C VAL A 558 11.78 -9.30 17.80
N ALA A 559 11.78 -10.40 18.52
CA ALA A 559 12.93 -10.91 19.27
C ALA A 559 13.05 -12.42 19.05
N LEU A 560 14.26 -12.97 19.26
CA LEU A 560 14.46 -14.42 19.34
C LEU A 560 14.08 -14.90 20.74
N ARG A 561 13.41 -16.05 20.84
CA ARG A 561 13.10 -16.68 22.14
C ARG A 561 14.33 -17.12 22.89
N SER A 562 15.36 -17.53 22.19
CA SER A 562 16.67 -17.87 22.77
C SER A 562 17.76 -17.11 22.04
N PRO A 563 18.67 -16.43 22.76
CA PRO A 563 19.85 -15.78 22.16
C PRO A 563 20.78 -16.80 21.45
N GLU A 564 20.75 -18.06 21.85
CA GLU A 564 21.57 -19.13 21.31
C GLU A 564 21.11 -19.59 19.92
N LEU A 565 19.86 -19.28 19.53
CA LEU A 565 19.31 -19.56 18.18
C LEU A 565 19.98 -18.76 17.05
N THR A 566 20.93 -17.89 17.37
CA THR A 566 21.74 -17.19 16.35
C THR A 566 22.77 -18.10 15.66
N ALA A 567 23.05 -19.29 16.19
CA ALA A 567 24.17 -20.09 15.75
C ALA A 567 23.79 -21.33 14.91
N GLU A 568 22.70 -22.04 15.19
CA GLU A 568 22.35 -23.26 14.43
C GLU A 568 20.84 -23.49 14.39
N LEU A 569 20.26 -23.34 13.19
CA LEU A 569 18.88 -23.75 12.93
C LEU A 569 18.86 -25.25 12.56
N THR A 570 17.92 -25.99 13.14
CA THR A 570 17.70 -27.39 12.77
C THR A 570 17.12 -27.49 11.35
N ALA A 571 17.22 -28.66 10.74
CA ALA A 571 16.62 -28.92 9.42
C ALA A 571 15.10 -28.66 9.39
N GLU A 572 14.42 -28.83 10.52
CA GLU A 572 12.98 -28.56 10.68
C GLU A 572 12.69 -27.06 10.88
N GLN A 573 13.56 -26.34 11.54
CA GLN A 573 13.41 -24.90 11.81
C GLN A 573 13.72 -24.04 10.58
N LEU A 574 14.66 -24.45 9.75
CA LEU A 574 15.12 -23.69 8.60
C LEU A 574 14.00 -23.29 7.60
N PRO A 575 13.08 -24.18 7.20
CA PRO A 575 11.96 -23.82 6.34
C PRO A 575 11.03 -22.79 7.00
N LEU A 576 10.78 -22.90 8.31
CA LEU A 576 9.91 -21.98 9.06
C LEU A 576 10.53 -20.58 9.14
N VAL A 577 11.82 -20.49 9.42
CA VAL A 577 12.55 -19.21 9.47
C VAL A 577 12.64 -18.56 8.09
N ARG A 578 12.88 -19.35 7.04
CA ARG A 578 12.85 -18.84 5.66
C ARG A 578 11.47 -18.29 5.30
N THR A 579 10.40 -18.96 5.72
CA THR A 579 9.03 -18.51 5.55
C THR A 579 8.77 -17.21 6.32
N ALA A 580 9.18 -17.15 7.58
CA ALA A 580 9.07 -15.94 8.40
C ALA A 580 9.84 -14.75 7.79
N ALA A 581 11.06 -14.97 7.30
CA ALA A 581 11.83 -13.93 6.62
C ALA A 581 11.17 -13.49 5.29
N LYS A 582 10.69 -14.45 4.49
CA LYS A 582 9.99 -14.19 3.22
C LYS A 582 8.75 -13.34 3.42
N PHE A 583 7.95 -13.63 4.43
CA PHE A 583 6.68 -12.93 4.68
C PHE A 583 6.79 -11.78 5.69
N CYS A 584 8.01 -11.46 6.18
CA CYS A 584 8.21 -10.27 7.00
C CYS A 584 7.93 -8.99 6.20
N PRO A 585 6.86 -8.23 6.51
CA PRO A 585 6.45 -7.10 5.68
C PRO A 585 7.51 -6.00 5.60
N THR A 586 8.33 -5.88 6.64
CA THR A 586 9.35 -4.84 6.77
C THR A 586 10.76 -5.34 6.47
N ARG A 587 10.92 -6.65 6.17
CA ARG A 587 12.23 -7.30 6.00
C ARG A 587 13.17 -7.14 7.20
N ALA A 588 12.58 -7.04 8.38
CA ALA A 588 13.33 -6.98 9.62
C ALA A 588 14.07 -8.28 9.97
N ILE A 589 13.76 -9.39 9.28
CA ILE A 589 14.39 -10.69 9.46
C ILE A 589 15.21 -11.00 8.22
N ARG A 590 16.48 -11.26 8.41
CA ARG A 590 17.42 -11.65 7.35
C ARG A 590 18.13 -12.93 7.72
N LEU A 591 18.51 -13.69 6.70
CA LEU A 591 19.34 -14.88 6.84
C LEU A 591 20.67 -14.62 6.15
N SER A 592 21.76 -14.84 6.85
CA SER A 592 23.11 -14.83 6.27
C SER A 592 23.77 -16.17 6.48
N ASP A 593 24.61 -16.58 5.54
CA ASP A 593 25.49 -17.73 5.74
C ASP A 593 26.41 -17.43 6.94
N ALA A 594 26.51 -18.37 7.86
CA ALA A 594 27.45 -18.23 8.96
C ALA A 594 28.87 -18.32 8.38
N THR A 595 29.62 -17.23 8.51
CA THR A 595 31.05 -17.16 8.14
C THR A 595 31.88 -18.07 9.01
#